data_85979daf1addbc26de77580dd4455dfd
#
_entry.id   85979daf1addbc26de77580dd4455dfd
#
_cell.length_a   1.000
_cell.length_b   1.000
_cell.length_c   1.000
_cell.angle_alpha   90.00
_cell.angle_beta   90.00
_cell.angle_gamma   90.00
#
_symmetry.space_group_name_H-M   'P 1'
#
loop_
_entity.id
_entity.type
_entity.pdbx_description
1 polymer ?
#
loop_
_entity_poly.entity_id
_entity_poly.type
_entity_poly.pdbx_seq_one_letter_code
_entity_poly.pdbx_strand_id
1 'polypeptide(L)'
;MSVDRKKGAGLKKRKICSVLIAGILSVGMILTGCGAGQPGGQSQKKVTEAEKKLKVVTTIFPQYDFVRQIAGDQVELQMLLKPGEETHSYEPTPQDIIAIQNCDLFIYVGGENDAWVEDILESMPDNGRKTLKLTDCVDTVEEEQKEGMKEERDHDHEDGQDQDPHEESHSVHEIDEHVWTSPVNAEKIVEVLADQLEELDQKNAAVYKENAA
;
A
#
# COMPACT_ATOMS: atom_id res chain seq x y z
N MET A 1 29.97 2.87 54.88
CA MET A 1 30.48 4.16 54.45
C MET A 1 29.53 4.60 53.33
N SER A 2 28.46 5.31 53.64
CA SER A 2 28.32 6.73 53.90
C SER A 2 29.00 7.54 52.80
N VAL A 3 28.32 8.29 51.94
CA VAL A 3 27.75 9.64 52.08
C VAL A 3 27.09 9.96 50.73
N ASP A 4 25.84 10.19 50.56
CA ASP A 4 24.99 11.33 50.87
C ASP A 4 25.11 12.56 49.90
N ARG A 5 23.87 12.97 49.45
CA ARG A 5 23.39 14.35 49.20
C ARG A 5 23.82 15.04 47.88
N LYS A 6 23.02 15.80 47.21
CA LYS A 6 21.83 16.64 47.41
C LYS A 6 21.37 17.20 46.03
N LYS A 7 20.05 17.28 45.75
CA LYS A 7 19.19 18.47 45.66
C LYS A 7 19.50 19.53 44.61
N GLY A 8 18.45 19.92 43.90
CA GLY A 8 18.08 21.26 43.53
C GLY A 8 17.40 21.33 42.16
N ALA A 9 16.11 21.31 42.01
CA ALA A 9 15.12 22.38 42.08
C ALA A 9 15.41 23.54 41.10
N GLY A 10 14.50 23.79 40.18
CA GLY A 10 14.56 24.95 39.32
C GLY A 10 13.38 25.09 38.34
N LEU A 11 12.18 25.16 38.91
CA LEU A 11 10.96 25.57 38.20
C LEU A 11 11.04 27.07 37.93
N LYS A 12 11.15 27.51 36.67
CA LYS A 12 11.00 28.92 36.29
C LYS A 12 9.73 29.10 35.43
N LYS A 13 8.66 29.46 36.13
CA LYS A 13 7.48 30.13 35.59
C LYS A 13 7.90 31.47 34.99
N ARG A 14 7.64 31.72 33.72
CA ARG A 14 7.69 33.07 33.14
C ARG A 14 6.28 33.56 32.85
N LYS A 15 6.00 34.63 33.51
CA LYS A 15 4.75 35.35 33.58
C LYS A 15 4.40 36.04 32.26
N ILE A 16 3.14 35.98 31.99
CA ILE A 16 2.27 36.76 31.13
C ILE A 16 2.64 38.26 31.19
N CYS A 17 2.79 38.88 30.03
CA CYS A 17 2.68 40.34 29.90
C CYS A 17 1.58 40.65 28.90
N SER A 18 0.41 41.00 29.43
CA SER A 18 -0.67 41.68 28.71
C SER A 18 -0.20 43.12 28.41
N VAL A 19 -0.31 43.53 27.16
CA VAL A 19 -0.31 44.93 26.78
C VAL A 19 -1.58 45.21 25.99
N LEU A 20 -2.49 45.86 26.66
CA LEU A 20 -3.63 46.60 26.13
C LEU A 20 -3.10 47.90 25.47
N ILE A 21 -3.43 48.11 24.21
CA ILE A 21 -3.40 49.46 23.61
C ILE A 21 -4.77 49.72 23.00
N ALA A 22 -5.42 50.69 23.61
CA ALA A 22 -6.71 51.25 23.22
C ALA A 22 -6.53 52.35 22.17
N GLY A 23 -7.49 52.43 21.25
CA GLY A 23 -8.01 53.67 20.74
C GLY A 23 -7.30 54.33 19.58
N ILE A 24 -8.02 54.50 18.48
CA ILE A 24 -8.30 55.81 17.88
C ILE A 24 -9.47 55.65 16.90
N LEU A 25 -10.56 56.31 17.20
CA LEU A 25 -11.65 56.69 16.32
C LEU A 25 -11.13 57.70 15.29
N SER A 26 -11.45 57.51 14.00
CA SER A 26 -11.53 58.63 13.07
C SER A 26 -12.72 58.42 12.13
N VAL A 27 -13.67 59.30 12.33
CA VAL A 27 -14.81 59.68 11.51
C VAL A 27 -14.30 60.35 10.25
N GLY A 28 -14.83 60.00 9.07
CA GLY A 28 -14.51 60.69 7.83
C GLY A 28 -15.25 60.25 6.60
N MET A 29 -16.33 60.91 6.33
CA MET A 29 -16.91 61.33 5.04
C MET A 29 -17.51 60.34 4.06
N ILE A 30 -18.82 60.50 4.00
CA ILE A 30 -19.77 60.06 2.97
C ILE A 30 -19.47 60.84 1.67
N LEU A 31 -19.24 60.16 0.58
CA LEU A 31 -19.41 60.69 -0.77
C LEU A 31 -20.29 59.72 -1.56
N THR A 32 -21.51 60.16 -1.77
CA THR A 32 -22.49 59.60 -2.68
C THR A 32 -22.01 59.67 -4.11
N GLY A 33 -21.83 58.49 -4.72
CA GLY A 33 -21.61 58.32 -6.14
C GLY A 33 -22.57 57.30 -6.70
N CYS A 34 -23.69 57.75 -7.35
CA CYS A 34 -24.55 56.93 -8.15
C CYS A 34 -23.80 56.44 -9.39
N GLY A 35 -23.60 55.13 -9.50
CA GLY A 35 -23.12 54.46 -10.70
C GLY A 35 -23.79 53.10 -10.78
N ALA A 36 -24.73 52.94 -11.70
CA ALA A 36 -25.37 51.68 -12.03
C ALA A 36 -24.30 50.75 -12.64
N GLY A 37 -23.93 49.70 -11.92
CA GLY A 37 -23.03 48.63 -12.37
C GLY A 37 -23.41 47.33 -11.69
N GLN A 38 -23.70 46.32 -12.51
CA GLN A 38 -24.14 44.97 -12.19
C GLN A 38 -23.38 44.34 -10.99
N PRO A 39 -24.08 43.58 -10.16
CA PRO A 39 -23.41 42.75 -9.17
C PRO A 39 -22.72 41.55 -9.88
N GLY A 40 -21.49 41.69 -10.23
CA GLY A 40 -20.62 40.56 -10.54
C GLY A 40 -20.43 39.74 -9.27
N GLY A 41 -21.23 38.69 -9.12
CA GLY A 41 -20.98 37.69 -8.09
C GLY A 41 -19.59 37.11 -8.27
N GLN A 42 -18.66 37.55 -7.43
CA GLN A 42 -17.42 36.82 -7.22
C GLN A 42 -17.79 35.51 -6.54
N SER A 43 -18.04 34.49 -7.37
CA SER A 43 -18.03 33.10 -6.94
C SER A 43 -16.64 32.84 -6.37
N GLN A 44 -16.53 32.93 -5.07
CA GLN A 44 -15.37 32.38 -4.37
C GLN A 44 -15.35 30.90 -4.71
N LYS A 45 -14.53 30.55 -5.71
CA LYS A 45 -14.18 29.18 -6.00
C LYS A 45 -13.52 28.64 -4.75
N LYS A 46 -14.31 27.97 -3.91
CA LYS A 46 -13.81 27.18 -2.80
C LYS A 46 -12.83 26.22 -3.43
N VAL A 47 -11.54 26.47 -3.25
CA VAL A 47 -10.50 25.50 -3.57
C VAL A 47 -10.75 24.36 -2.59
N THR A 48 -11.52 23.35 -3.04
CA THR A 48 -11.57 22.07 -2.37
C THR A 48 -10.13 21.56 -2.44
N GLU A 49 -9.48 21.49 -1.31
CA GLU A 49 -8.29 20.65 -1.14
C GLU A 49 -8.66 19.30 -1.76
N ALA A 50 -7.94 18.89 -2.80
CA ALA A 50 -8.14 17.58 -3.37
C ALA A 50 -7.88 16.58 -2.26
N GLU A 51 -8.92 15.90 -1.81
CA GLU A 51 -8.79 14.89 -0.76
C GLU A 51 -7.74 13.87 -1.23
N LYS A 52 -6.75 13.62 -0.38
CA LYS A 52 -5.69 12.66 -0.66
C LYS A 52 -6.33 11.28 -0.79
N LYS A 53 -6.27 10.69 -1.97
CA LYS A 53 -6.73 9.32 -2.22
C LYS A 53 -5.77 8.32 -1.58
N LEU A 54 -6.32 7.17 -1.18
CA LEU A 54 -5.54 6.02 -0.74
C LEU A 54 -4.68 5.52 -1.91
N LYS A 55 -3.40 5.31 -1.68
CA LYS A 55 -2.46 4.79 -2.68
C LYS A 55 -2.35 3.29 -2.57
N VAL A 56 -2.74 2.58 -3.61
CA VAL A 56 -2.68 1.13 -3.69
C VAL A 56 -1.73 0.72 -4.80
N VAL A 57 -0.78 -0.16 -4.49
CA VAL A 57 0.16 -0.74 -5.45
C VAL A 57 -0.06 -2.24 -5.49
N THR A 58 -0.08 -2.81 -6.70
CA THR A 58 -0.23 -4.26 -6.93
C THR A 58 0.89 -4.77 -7.81
N THR A 59 1.26 -6.05 -7.70
CA THR A 59 2.27 -6.65 -8.58
C THR A 59 1.71 -6.91 -9.95
N ILE A 60 0.62 -7.67 -10.08
CA ILE A 60 0.08 -8.17 -11.35
C ILE A 60 -1.38 -7.78 -11.60
N PHE A 61 -1.88 -8.08 -12.80
CA PHE A 61 -3.21 -7.68 -13.26
C PHE A 61 -4.39 -8.21 -12.43
N PRO A 62 -4.45 -9.46 -11.95
CA PRO A 62 -5.61 -9.94 -11.19
C PRO A 62 -5.91 -9.08 -9.96
N GLN A 63 -4.92 -8.77 -9.15
CA GLN A 63 -5.06 -7.91 -7.97
C GLN A 63 -5.47 -6.49 -8.37
N TYR A 64 -4.82 -5.95 -9.42
CA TYR A 64 -5.15 -4.63 -9.96
C TYR A 64 -6.62 -4.56 -10.37
N ASP A 65 -7.12 -5.57 -11.08
CA ASP A 65 -8.50 -5.57 -11.57
C ASP A 65 -9.51 -5.71 -10.44
N PHE A 66 -9.25 -6.56 -9.45
CA PHE A 66 -10.10 -6.67 -8.26
C PHE A 66 -10.19 -5.32 -7.51
N VAL A 67 -9.05 -4.70 -7.21
CA VAL A 67 -9.06 -3.38 -6.54
C VAL A 67 -9.76 -2.33 -7.38
N ARG A 68 -9.53 -2.32 -8.69
CA ARG A 68 -10.18 -1.40 -9.62
C ARG A 68 -11.71 -1.55 -9.60
N GLN A 69 -12.21 -2.77 -9.53
CA GLN A 69 -13.65 -3.04 -9.49
C GLN A 69 -14.25 -2.66 -8.13
N ILE A 70 -13.56 -2.93 -7.02
CA ILE A 70 -14.00 -2.59 -5.67
C ILE A 70 -13.95 -1.08 -5.43
N ALA A 71 -12.84 -0.44 -5.77
CA ALA A 71 -12.56 0.93 -5.37
C ALA A 71 -12.86 1.98 -6.44
N GLY A 72 -12.88 1.61 -7.72
CA GLY A 72 -13.07 2.56 -8.82
C GLY A 72 -12.10 3.73 -8.73
N ASP A 73 -12.65 4.95 -8.82
CA ASP A 73 -11.87 6.19 -8.76
C ASP A 73 -11.58 6.69 -7.34
N GLN A 74 -11.92 5.95 -6.29
CA GLN A 74 -11.70 6.37 -4.91
C GLN A 74 -10.23 6.26 -4.46
N VAL A 75 -9.46 5.42 -5.13
CA VAL A 75 -8.04 5.18 -4.84
C VAL A 75 -7.13 5.65 -5.98
N GLU A 76 -5.85 5.85 -5.68
CA GLU A 76 -4.77 5.97 -6.65
C GLU A 76 -4.13 4.59 -6.81
N LEU A 77 -4.48 3.89 -7.90
CA LEU A 77 -4.11 2.49 -8.12
C LEU A 77 -2.99 2.38 -9.16
N GLN A 78 -1.93 1.67 -8.81
CA GLN A 78 -0.79 1.39 -9.69
C GLN A 78 -0.50 -0.11 -9.74
N MET A 79 -0.21 -0.62 -10.93
CA MET A 79 0.30 -1.97 -11.17
C MET A 79 1.78 -1.89 -11.55
N LEU A 80 2.62 -2.76 -10.99
CA LEU A 80 4.05 -2.77 -11.23
C LEU A 80 4.39 -3.46 -12.56
N LEU A 81 3.95 -4.69 -12.75
CA LEU A 81 4.21 -5.43 -13.97
C LEU A 81 3.27 -4.95 -15.08
N LYS A 82 3.84 -4.61 -16.23
CA LYS A 82 3.04 -4.26 -17.40
C LYS A 82 2.39 -5.49 -18.02
N PRO A 83 1.27 -5.33 -18.74
CA PRO A 83 0.64 -6.44 -19.43
C PRO A 83 1.64 -7.15 -20.36
N GLY A 84 1.80 -8.47 -20.17
CA GLY A 84 2.71 -9.31 -20.96
C GLY A 84 4.14 -9.40 -20.40
N GLU A 85 4.44 -8.78 -19.28
CA GLU A 85 5.69 -9.04 -18.55
C GLU A 85 5.56 -10.34 -17.75
N GLU A 86 6.64 -11.13 -17.73
CA GLU A 86 6.73 -12.39 -17.00
C GLU A 86 7.04 -12.15 -15.54
N THR A 87 6.29 -12.79 -14.63
CA THR A 87 6.50 -12.67 -13.18
C THR A 87 7.83 -13.29 -12.74
N HIS A 88 8.19 -14.44 -13.28
CA HIS A 88 9.40 -15.19 -12.90
C HIS A 88 10.72 -14.47 -13.19
N SER A 89 10.73 -13.52 -14.12
CA SER A 89 11.92 -12.77 -14.52
C SER A 89 11.83 -11.28 -14.16
N TYR A 90 10.84 -10.89 -13.37
CA TYR A 90 10.64 -9.50 -13.04
C TYR A 90 11.67 -8.99 -12.04
N GLU A 91 12.38 -7.95 -12.43
CA GLU A 91 13.29 -7.21 -11.55
C GLU A 91 12.71 -5.81 -11.28
N PRO A 92 12.38 -5.46 -10.02
CA PRO A 92 11.79 -4.19 -9.71
C PRO A 92 12.75 -3.02 -9.99
N THR A 93 12.23 -2.00 -10.66
CA THR A 93 12.98 -0.78 -10.91
C THR A 93 13.05 0.10 -9.64
N PRO A 94 13.99 1.07 -9.56
CA PRO A 94 13.99 2.04 -8.45
C PRO A 94 12.67 2.80 -8.29
N GLN A 95 11.91 3.03 -9.38
CA GLN A 95 10.59 3.63 -9.32
C GLN A 95 9.56 2.73 -8.66
N ASP A 96 9.62 1.43 -8.90
CA ASP A 96 8.72 0.45 -8.28
C ASP A 96 8.99 0.38 -6.78
N ILE A 97 10.26 0.36 -6.38
CA ILE A 97 10.66 0.41 -4.98
C ILE A 97 10.11 1.67 -4.28
N ILE A 98 10.21 2.83 -4.95
CA ILE A 98 9.66 4.09 -4.45
C ILE A 98 8.13 4.04 -4.37
N ALA A 99 7.46 3.43 -5.35
CA ALA A 99 6.01 3.27 -5.35
C ALA A 99 5.56 2.39 -4.18
N ILE A 100 6.20 1.23 -3.98
CA ILE A 100 5.94 0.33 -2.84
C ILE A 100 6.19 1.05 -1.51
N GLN A 101 7.29 1.80 -1.39
CA GLN A 101 7.62 2.50 -0.16
C GLN A 101 6.60 3.59 0.20
N ASN A 102 5.98 4.24 -0.78
CA ASN A 102 5.10 5.40 -0.57
C ASN A 102 3.61 5.07 -0.72
N CYS A 103 3.22 3.80 -0.91
CA CYS A 103 1.83 3.40 -0.92
C CYS A 103 1.28 3.25 0.50
N ASP A 104 -0.04 3.27 0.60
CA ASP A 104 -0.77 3.01 1.83
C ASP A 104 -1.10 1.51 1.95
N LEU A 105 -1.31 0.82 0.79
CA LEU A 105 -1.56 -0.62 0.69
C LEU A 105 -0.75 -1.22 -0.47
N PHE A 106 0.03 -2.26 -0.21
CA PHE A 106 0.74 -3.05 -1.20
C PHE A 106 0.19 -4.46 -1.27
N ILE A 107 -0.18 -4.94 -2.46
CA ILE A 107 -0.81 -6.24 -2.69
C ILE A 107 0.06 -7.04 -3.64
N TYR A 108 0.42 -8.27 -3.24
CA TYR A 108 1.23 -9.20 -4.03
C TYR A 108 0.68 -10.62 -3.90
N VAL A 109 1.10 -11.52 -4.78
CA VAL A 109 0.61 -12.92 -4.74
C VAL A 109 1.22 -13.68 -3.57
N GLY A 110 2.53 -13.65 -3.49
CA GLY A 110 3.32 -14.53 -2.64
C GLY A 110 3.75 -15.79 -3.37
N GLY A 111 4.64 -16.57 -2.74
CA GLY A 111 5.25 -17.73 -3.36
C GLY A 111 6.58 -17.40 -4.04
N GLU A 112 7.09 -18.30 -4.90
CA GLU A 112 8.43 -18.16 -5.50
C GLU A 112 8.52 -16.99 -6.47
N ASN A 113 7.45 -16.72 -7.22
CA ASN A 113 7.40 -15.62 -8.20
C ASN A 113 7.51 -14.24 -7.56
N ASP A 114 7.11 -14.12 -6.31
CA ASP A 114 7.16 -12.86 -5.54
C ASP A 114 8.23 -12.89 -4.42
N ALA A 115 9.20 -13.82 -4.46
CA ALA A 115 10.29 -13.90 -3.46
C ALA A 115 11.05 -12.57 -3.33
N TRP A 116 11.27 -11.87 -4.45
CA TRP A 116 11.86 -10.53 -4.48
C TRP A 116 11.10 -9.49 -3.62
N VAL A 117 9.79 -9.69 -3.46
CA VAL A 117 8.95 -8.78 -2.64
C VAL A 117 9.36 -8.87 -1.18
N GLU A 118 9.54 -10.07 -0.65
CA GLU A 118 9.89 -10.28 0.75
C GLU A 118 11.26 -9.66 1.06
N ASP A 119 12.26 -9.86 0.20
CA ASP A 119 13.58 -9.25 0.33
C ASP A 119 13.53 -7.72 0.36
N ILE A 120 12.70 -7.14 -0.51
CA ILE A 120 12.51 -5.68 -0.56
C ILE A 120 11.80 -5.18 0.70
N LEU A 121 10.73 -5.83 1.13
CA LEU A 121 9.97 -5.45 2.32
C LEU A 121 10.83 -5.51 3.58
N GLU A 122 11.71 -6.50 3.72
CA GLU A 122 12.66 -6.61 4.83
C GLU A 122 13.70 -5.48 4.83
N SER A 123 14.11 -5.02 3.65
CA SER A 123 15.08 -3.93 3.49
C SER A 123 14.48 -2.54 3.70
N MET A 124 13.15 -2.39 3.62
CA MET A 124 12.47 -1.11 3.73
C MET A 124 12.16 -0.75 5.19
N PRO A 125 12.23 0.55 5.56
CA PRO A 125 11.75 0.99 6.86
C PRO A 125 10.23 0.78 6.96
N ASP A 126 9.78 0.38 8.15
CA ASP A 126 8.35 0.38 8.47
C ASP A 126 7.84 1.82 8.55
N ASN A 127 6.97 2.18 7.62
CA ASN A 127 6.35 3.51 7.52
C ASN A 127 4.82 3.46 7.75
N GLY A 128 4.31 2.33 8.23
CA GLY A 128 2.88 2.09 8.46
C GLY A 128 2.12 1.65 7.21
N ARG A 129 2.81 1.33 6.10
CA ARG A 129 2.22 0.68 4.93
C ARG A 129 1.62 -0.67 5.34
N LYS A 130 0.42 -0.96 4.84
CA LYS A 130 -0.15 -2.30 4.93
C LYS A 130 0.32 -3.15 3.75
N THR A 131 0.52 -4.43 4.00
CA THR A 131 0.82 -5.42 2.95
C THR A 131 -0.22 -6.52 2.98
N LEU A 132 -0.64 -6.99 1.81
CA LEU A 132 -1.56 -8.10 1.66
C LEU A 132 -0.98 -9.12 0.68
N LYS A 133 -0.77 -10.33 1.16
CA LYS A 133 -0.32 -11.49 0.40
C LYS A 133 -1.54 -12.34 0.04
N LEU A 134 -1.79 -12.58 -1.24
CA LEU A 134 -3.02 -13.26 -1.67
C LEU A 134 -3.05 -14.72 -1.24
N THR A 135 -1.90 -15.41 -1.23
CA THR A 135 -1.80 -16.79 -0.75
C THR A 135 -2.19 -16.94 0.71
N ASP A 136 -2.10 -15.87 1.54
CA ASP A 136 -2.54 -15.88 2.93
C ASP A 136 -4.06 -15.69 3.08
N CYS A 137 -4.75 -15.26 2.00
CA CYS A 137 -6.19 -15.03 2.03
C CYS A 137 -7.01 -16.31 1.84
N VAL A 138 -6.40 -17.40 1.34
CA VAL A 138 -7.08 -18.61 0.89
C VAL A 138 -6.34 -19.87 1.34
N ASP A 139 -7.04 -21.00 1.28
CA ASP A 139 -6.39 -22.31 1.45
C ASP A 139 -5.65 -22.64 0.14
N THR A 140 -4.33 -22.69 0.18
CA THR A 140 -3.49 -23.05 -0.96
C THR A 140 -3.45 -24.55 -1.16
N VAL A 141 -3.24 -24.98 -2.41
CA VAL A 141 -3.02 -26.39 -2.79
C VAL A 141 -1.59 -26.54 -3.29
N GLU A 142 -1.07 -27.77 -3.23
CA GLU A 142 0.22 -28.08 -3.83
C GLU A 142 0.10 -28.05 -5.36
N GLU A 143 1.13 -27.55 -6.03
CA GLU A 143 1.18 -27.52 -7.49
C GLU A 143 1.28 -28.96 -8.03
N GLU A 144 0.32 -29.36 -8.88
CA GLU A 144 0.37 -30.66 -9.55
C GLU A 144 1.45 -30.63 -10.64
N GLN A 145 2.60 -31.22 -10.37
CA GLN A 145 3.63 -31.45 -11.39
C GLN A 145 3.14 -32.52 -12.40
N LYS A 146 2.68 -32.10 -13.58
CA LYS A 146 2.34 -33.02 -14.66
C LYS A 146 3.62 -33.54 -15.31
N GLU A 147 3.64 -34.86 -15.58
CA GLU A 147 4.74 -35.48 -16.36
C GLU A 147 4.93 -34.73 -17.69
N GLY A 148 6.09 -34.08 -17.86
CA GLY A 148 6.43 -33.25 -19.03
C GLY A 148 6.80 -31.82 -18.72
N MET A 149 6.54 -31.31 -17.49
CA MET A 149 6.99 -29.99 -16.99
C MET A 149 8.30 -30.09 -16.19
N LYS A 150 9.13 -31.10 -16.42
CA LYS A 150 10.46 -31.11 -15.82
C LYS A 150 11.27 -30.01 -16.48
N GLU A 151 11.59 -28.98 -15.72
CA GLU A 151 12.63 -28.03 -16.10
C GLU A 151 13.89 -28.83 -16.43
N GLU A 152 14.38 -28.71 -17.66
CA GLU A 152 15.69 -29.22 -18.08
C GLU A 152 16.73 -28.37 -17.30
N ARG A 153 17.08 -28.82 -16.08
CA ARG A 153 18.26 -28.35 -15.42
C ARG A 153 19.43 -28.94 -16.20
N ASP A 154 20.03 -28.16 -17.06
CA ASP A 154 21.31 -28.45 -17.69
C ASP A 154 22.38 -28.64 -16.59
N HIS A 155 22.49 -29.84 -16.09
CA HIS A 155 23.64 -30.29 -15.30
C HIS A 155 24.62 -31.01 -16.25
N ASP A 156 25.50 -30.23 -16.86
CA ASP A 156 26.80 -30.74 -17.32
C ASP A 156 27.59 -31.20 -16.08
N HIS A 157 27.50 -32.49 -15.79
CA HIS A 157 28.48 -33.18 -14.92
C HIS A 157 28.98 -34.42 -15.61
N GLU A 158 30.27 -34.27 -16.03
CA GLU A 158 31.15 -35.38 -16.39
C GLU A 158 31.34 -36.36 -15.23
N ASP A 159 31.25 -37.61 -15.56
CA ASP A 159 31.71 -38.85 -14.91
C ASP A 159 32.39 -38.78 -13.54
N GLY A 160 31.75 -39.37 -12.54
CA GLY A 160 32.32 -39.77 -11.28
C GLY A 160 31.43 -40.78 -10.57
N GLN A 161 31.67 -42.09 -10.78
CA GLN A 161 31.08 -43.18 -10.01
C GLN A 161 31.44 -43.02 -8.53
N ASP A 162 30.43 -42.83 -7.67
CA ASP A 162 30.42 -43.42 -6.31
C ASP A 162 28.95 -43.50 -5.86
N GLN A 163 28.52 -44.73 -5.56
CA GLN A 163 27.21 -45.10 -5.07
C GLN A 163 27.13 -44.74 -3.60
N ASP A 164 26.27 -43.80 -3.24
CA ASP A 164 25.76 -43.69 -1.89
C ASP A 164 24.21 -43.63 -1.92
N PRO A 165 23.52 -44.65 -1.36
CA PRO A 165 22.08 -44.71 -1.39
C PRO A 165 21.53 -44.03 -0.14
N HIS A 166 21.09 -42.82 -0.22
CA HIS A 166 20.11 -42.15 0.66
C HIS A 166 20.14 -40.62 0.42
N GLU A 167 19.73 -40.20 -0.76
CA GLU A 167 19.15 -38.87 -0.87
C GLU A 167 17.64 -39.03 -0.81
N GLU A 168 17.07 -38.76 0.35
CA GLU A 168 15.67 -38.39 0.46
C GLU A 168 15.54 -37.12 -0.38
N SER A 169 14.97 -37.27 -1.59
CA SER A 169 14.56 -36.14 -2.39
C SER A 169 13.47 -35.44 -1.57
N HIS A 170 13.84 -34.39 -0.87
CA HIS A 170 12.89 -33.41 -0.40
C HIS A 170 12.28 -32.80 -1.65
N SER A 171 11.16 -33.37 -2.10
CA SER A 171 10.27 -32.67 -3.01
C SER A 171 9.87 -31.40 -2.26
N VAL A 172 10.41 -30.29 -2.70
CA VAL A 172 9.90 -28.98 -2.30
C VAL A 172 8.49 -28.95 -2.85
N HIS A 173 7.49 -29.11 -1.98
CA HIS A 173 6.09 -28.98 -2.37
C HIS A 173 5.85 -27.50 -2.61
N GLU A 174 5.92 -27.10 -3.85
CA GLU A 174 5.59 -25.74 -4.27
C GLU A 174 4.07 -25.58 -4.18
N ILE A 175 3.64 -24.42 -3.67
CA ILE A 175 2.21 -24.10 -3.63
C ILE A 175 1.79 -23.52 -4.98
N ASP A 176 0.57 -23.83 -5.41
CA ASP A 176 -0.01 -23.17 -6.59
C ASP A 176 -0.31 -21.70 -6.26
N GLU A 177 0.49 -20.82 -6.84
CA GLU A 177 0.39 -19.37 -6.66
C GLU A 177 -0.79 -18.76 -7.42
N HIS A 178 -1.41 -19.49 -8.36
CA HIS A 178 -2.49 -19.00 -9.20
C HIS A 178 -3.84 -18.99 -8.46
N VAL A 179 -3.82 -18.59 -7.19
CA VAL A 179 -4.96 -18.65 -6.27
C VAL A 179 -6.21 -17.93 -6.77
N TRP A 180 -6.06 -16.90 -7.60
CA TRP A 180 -7.18 -16.11 -8.15
C TRP A 180 -7.93 -16.83 -9.29
N THR A 181 -7.40 -17.92 -9.82
CA THR A 181 -8.04 -18.67 -10.92
C THR A 181 -9.23 -19.51 -10.45
N SER A 182 -9.28 -19.85 -9.16
CA SER A 182 -10.42 -20.48 -8.51
C SER A 182 -11.51 -19.44 -8.21
N PRO A 183 -12.75 -19.59 -8.72
CA PRO A 183 -13.83 -18.64 -8.39
C PRO A 183 -14.09 -18.51 -6.88
N VAL A 184 -14.00 -19.61 -6.14
CA VAL A 184 -14.18 -19.61 -4.67
C VAL A 184 -13.08 -18.81 -3.98
N ASN A 185 -11.84 -18.94 -4.43
CA ASN A 185 -10.74 -18.15 -3.88
C ASN A 185 -10.84 -16.69 -4.31
N ALA A 186 -11.27 -16.43 -5.55
CA ALA A 186 -11.48 -15.06 -6.01
C ALA A 186 -12.53 -14.32 -5.16
N GLU A 187 -13.64 -14.98 -4.79
CA GLU A 187 -14.63 -14.43 -3.87
C GLU A 187 -14.00 -14.07 -2.51
N LYS A 188 -13.24 -14.99 -1.90
CA LYS A 188 -12.56 -14.73 -0.62
C LYS A 188 -11.54 -13.59 -0.72
N ILE A 189 -10.76 -13.54 -1.80
CA ILE A 189 -9.79 -12.48 -2.05
C ILE A 189 -10.50 -11.12 -2.16
N VAL A 190 -11.60 -11.04 -2.90
CA VAL A 190 -12.40 -9.82 -3.06
C VAL A 190 -12.95 -9.35 -1.73
N GLU A 191 -13.47 -10.25 -0.87
CA GLU A 191 -13.93 -9.91 0.48
C GLU A 191 -12.79 -9.33 1.34
N VAL A 192 -11.63 -9.99 1.37
CA VAL A 192 -10.46 -9.52 2.15
C VAL A 192 -9.94 -8.18 1.63
N LEU A 193 -9.91 -7.99 0.30
CA LEU A 193 -9.50 -6.71 -0.29
C LEU A 193 -10.46 -5.59 0.08
N ALA A 194 -11.77 -5.84 0.05
CA ALA A 194 -12.78 -4.86 0.44
C ALA A 194 -12.60 -4.47 1.92
N ASP A 195 -12.44 -5.44 2.81
CA ASP A 195 -12.22 -5.22 4.24
C ASP A 195 -10.96 -4.37 4.50
N GLN A 196 -9.86 -4.64 3.79
CA GLN A 196 -8.63 -3.83 3.91
C GLN A 196 -8.80 -2.41 3.41
N LEU A 197 -9.52 -2.22 2.30
CA LEU A 197 -9.83 -0.89 1.76
C LEU A 197 -10.77 -0.11 2.70
N GLU A 198 -11.78 -0.78 3.30
CA GLU A 198 -12.68 -0.19 4.28
C GLU A 198 -11.92 0.26 5.55
N GLU A 199 -10.99 -0.55 6.05
CA GLU A 199 -10.15 -0.20 7.22
C GLU A 199 -9.32 1.06 6.95
N LEU A 200 -8.70 1.15 5.77
CA LEU A 200 -7.78 2.22 5.43
C LEU A 200 -8.48 3.51 4.97
N ASP A 201 -9.67 3.40 4.42
CA ASP A 201 -10.44 4.53 3.87
C ASP A 201 -11.94 4.45 4.25
N GLN A 202 -12.19 4.63 5.54
CA GLN A 202 -13.54 4.53 6.13
C GLN A 202 -14.57 5.46 5.50
N LYS A 203 -14.16 6.57 4.89
CA LYS A 203 -15.08 7.50 4.23
C LYS A 203 -15.77 6.89 3.00
N ASN A 204 -15.08 5.97 2.31
CA ASN A 204 -15.54 5.27 1.11
C ASN A 204 -15.96 3.81 1.39
N ALA A 205 -15.94 3.35 2.65
CA ALA A 205 -16.24 1.98 3.05
C ALA A 205 -17.56 1.43 2.47
N ALA A 206 -18.61 2.24 2.44
CA ALA A 206 -19.90 1.83 1.89
C ALA A 206 -19.83 1.50 0.39
N VAL A 207 -18.99 2.23 -0.37
CA VAL A 207 -18.79 2.00 -1.81
C VAL A 207 -18.03 0.70 -2.02
N TYR A 208 -16.96 0.47 -1.24
CA TYR A 208 -16.17 -0.76 -1.34
C TYR A 208 -16.99 -2.00 -1.05
N LYS A 209 -17.81 -1.94 0.01
CA LYS A 209 -18.70 -3.03 0.38
C LYS A 209 -19.78 -3.31 -0.67
N GLU A 210 -20.37 -2.27 -1.26
CA GLU A 210 -21.38 -2.42 -2.31
C GLU A 210 -20.80 -3.04 -3.57
N ASN A 211 -19.59 -2.64 -3.95
CA ASN A 211 -18.95 -3.12 -5.17
C ASN A 211 -18.34 -4.53 -5.03
N ALA A 212 -18.07 -4.98 -3.81
CA ALA A 212 -17.54 -6.32 -3.53
C ALA A 212 -18.65 -7.39 -3.37
N ALA A 213 -19.91 -7.02 -3.31
CA ALA A 213 -21.07 -7.91 -3.12
C ALA A 213 -21.62 -8.44 -4.45
#